data_c301c8704df0832d5a37ab3729723ebc
#
_entry.id   c301c8704df0832d5a37ab3729723ebc
#
_cell.length_a   1.000
_cell.length_b   1.000
_cell.length_c   1.000
_cell.angle_alpha   90.00
_cell.angle_beta   90.00
_cell.angle_gamma   90.00
#
_symmetry.space_group_name_H-M   'P 1'
#
loop_
_entity.id
_entity.type
_entity.pdbx_description
1 polymer ?
#
loop_
_entity_poly.entity_id
_entity_poly.type
_entity_poly.pdbx_seq_one_letter_code
_entity_poly.pdbx_strand_id
1 'polypeptide(L)'
;MRGAWLAVLLLAASRSAIALERVVSLAPSLSEIVVELGSADLLVGMLDAGERPVELKNLPSVGRSGQLDVERLLSLRPDLLLLWPGSVAPAQRDQLKRLNIPTYVAEPRSLDQLTTQIEAIATQLGRPERGVSLASDLRQRLSGLRQRYRRDKPLRVFYQVWDRPLYTVGGEQIISDALEVCGARNVFADLKLPAPQVSVEAVLQRNPEVILASEQAQLDAWKAWPQVAAVAQGQLRLVKDKGLERPSGQMIEATAKLCQLIAPNR
;
A
#
# COMPACT_ATOMS: atom_id res chain seq x y z
N MET A 1 47.26 51.90 29.03
CA MET A 1 46.41 50.72 29.30
C MET A 1 45.68 50.36 28.00
N ARG A 2 46.17 49.33 27.30
CA ARG A 2 45.67 48.91 25.98
C ARG A 2 44.73 47.73 26.15
N GLY A 3 43.43 47.93 25.91
CA GLY A 3 42.43 46.89 25.90
C GLY A 3 42.39 46.16 24.56
N ALA A 4 42.75 44.89 24.55
CA ALA A 4 42.63 43.99 23.40
C ALA A 4 41.21 43.48 23.30
N TRP A 5 40.51 43.78 22.22
CA TRP A 5 39.21 43.20 21.87
C TRP A 5 39.44 41.89 21.10
N LEU A 6 39.19 40.77 21.74
CA LEU A 6 39.13 39.45 21.09
C LEU A 6 37.77 39.30 20.38
N ALA A 7 37.78 39.44 19.07
CA ALA A 7 36.65 39.08 18.22
C ALA A 7 36.62 37.56 18.05
N VAL A 8 35.67 36.89 18.71
CA VAL A 8 35.38 35.46 18.52
C VAL A 8 34.54 35.31 17.27
N LEU A 9 35.15 34.88 16.17
CA LEU A 9 34.45 34.45 14.96
C LEU A 9 33.81 33.11 15.22
N LEU A 10 32.50 33.09 15.43
CA LEU A 10 31.65 31.89 15.38
C LEU A 10 31.52 31.47 13.91
N LEU A 11 32.33 30.49 13.47
CA LEU A 11 32.09 29.76 12.24
C LEU A 11 30.84 28.91 12.43
N ALA A 12 29.71 29.41 11.99
CA ALA A 12 28.51 28.60 11.79
C ALA A 12 28.83 27.59 10.66
N ALA A 13 29.16 26.36 11.01
CA ALA A 13 29.24 25.24 10.09
C ALA A 13 27.85 25.01 9.54
N SER A 14 27.48 25.64 8.43
CA SER A 14 26.32 25.32 7.65
C SER A 14 26.50 23.88 7.19
N ARG A 15 25.83 22.93 7.88
CA ARG A 15 25.62 21.60 7.33
C ARG A 15 24.77 21.81 6.08
N SER A 16 25.40 21.81 4.92
CA SER A 16 24.71 21.68 3.65
C SER A 16 23.91 20.38 3.75
N ALA A 17 22.61 20.46 3.98
CA ALA A 17 21.73 19.35 3.77
C ALA A 17 21.92 18.97 2.29
N ILE A 18 22.51 17.80 2.04
CA ILE A 18 22.59 17.24 0.69
C ILE A 18 21.14 17.14 0.25
N ALA A 19 20.78 17.97 -0.76
CA ALA A 19 19.43 17.91 -1.32
C ALA A 19 19.23 16.50 -1.87
N LEU A 20 18.19 15.82 -1.42
CA LEU A 20 17.83 14.53 -1.97
C LEU A 20 17.38 14.73 -3.42
N GLU A 21 18.06 14.10 -4.37
CA GLU A 21 17.80 14.30 -5.80
C GLU A 21 17.49 12.99 -6.54
N ARG A 22 17.85 11.84 -5.96
CA ARG A 22 17.87 10.56 -6.67
C ARG A 22 17.20 9.46 -5.86
N VAL A 23 15.90 9.30 -6.08
CA VAL A 23 15.08 8.29 -5.41
C VAL A 23 14.86 7.08 -6.33
N VAL A 24 15.04 5.89 -5.80
CA VAL A 24 14.59 4.65 -6.46
C VAL A 24 13.44 4.05 -5.65
N SER A 25 12.33 3.78 -6.33
CA SER A 25 11.15 3.15 -5.75
C SER A 25 11.17 1.65 -6.03
N LEU A 26 11.11 0.83 -4.97
CA LEU A 26 11.11 -0.63 -5.06
C LEU A 26 9.72 -1.23 -4.87
N ALA A 27 8.67 -0.47 -5.13
CA ALA A 27 7.30 -0.96 -5.23
C ALA A 27 6.42 0.02 -6.03
N PRO A 28 5.43 -0.47 -6.82
CA PRO A 28 4.53 0.39 -7.59
C PRO A 28 3.77 1.40 -6.73
N SER A 29 3.22 0.96 -5.58
CA SER A 29 2.50 1.82 -4.65
C SER A 29 3.35 2.98 -4.12
N LEU A 30 4.65 2.75 -3.88
CA LEU A 30 5.57 3.78 -3.44
C LEU A 30 5.88 4.78 -4.56
N SER A 31 5.98 4.31 -5.81
CA SER A 31 6.09 5.17 -6.99
C SER A 31 4.85 6.06 -7.14
N GLU A 32 3.66 5.50 -6.95
CA GLU A 32 2.39 6.23 -6.97
C GLU A 32 2.34 7.31 -5.89
N ILE A 33 2.75 7.00 -4.65
CA ILE A 33 2.84 7.99 -3.56
C ILE A 33 3.78 9.15 -3.94
N VAL A 34 4.94 8.87 -4.55
CA VAL A 34 5.86 9.92 -4.99
C VAL A 34 5.22 10.81 -6.06
N VAL A 35 4.45 10.23 -6.99
CA VAL A 35 3.69 11.00 -8.00
C VAL A 35 2.60 11.83 -7.33
N GLU A 36 1.79 11.25 -6.43
CA GLU A 36 0.73 11.93 -5.68
C GLU A 36 1.26 13.11 -4.86
N LEU A 37 2.50 13.00 -4.35
CA LEU A 37 3.21 14.08 -3.68
C LEU A 37 3.78 15.13 -4.65
N GLY A 38 3.54 15.01 -5.97
CA GLY A 38 4.11 15.89 -6.98
C GLY A 38 5.64 15.89 -6.98
N SER A 39 6.25 14.73 -6.72
CA SER A 39 7.71 14.55 -6.54
C SER A 39 8.32 13.57 -7.55
N ALA A 40 7.63 13.34 -8.69
CA ALA A 40 8.08 12.42 -9.74
C ALA A 40 9.45 12.80 -10.31
N ASP A 41 9.82 14.07 -10.25
CA ASP A 41 11.12 14.62 -10.64
C ASP A 41 12.30 14.03 -9.85
N LEU A 42 12.07 13.54 -8.64
CA LEU A 42 13.09 12.90 -7.81
C LEU A 42 13.32 11.42 -8.18
N LEU A 43 12.38 10.79 -8.87
CA LEU A 43 12.52 9.37 -9.23
C LEU A 43 13.52 9.20 -10.37
N VAL A 44 14.57 8.39 -10.15
CA VAL A 44 15.57 8.02 -11.15
C VAL A 44 15.45 6.55 -11.59
N GLY A 45 14.65 5.74 -10.90
CA GLY A 45 14.39 4.35 -11.23
C GLY A 45 13.24 3.77 -10.41
N MET A 46 12.65 2.70 -10.93
CA MET A 46 11.58 1.99 -10.25
C MET A 46 11.59 0.49 -10.52
N LEU A 47 10.99 -0.28 -9.62
CA LEU A 47 10.73 -1.70 -9.82
C LEU A 47 9.44 -1.86 -10.65
N ASP A 48 9.50 -2.70 -11.69
CA ASP A 48 8.33 -2.97 -12.53
C ASP A 48 7.37 -3.96 -11.86
N ALA A 49 6.08 -3.63 -11.91
CA ALA A 49 5.00 -4.54 -11.55
C ALA A 49 3.68 -4.12 -12.22
N GLY A 50 3.59 -4.28 -13.53
CA GLY A 50 2.42 -3.95 -14.33
C GLY A 50 2.42 -2.54 -14.92
N GLU A 51 1.24 -1.91 -15.02
CA GLU A 51 1.09 -0.58 -15.63
C GLU A 51 1.77 0.50 -14.80
N ARG A 52 2.44 1.40 -15.49
CA ARG A 52 3.12 2.57 -14.91
C ARG A 52 2.24 3.81 -15.02
N PRO A 53 2.27 4.71 -14.01
CA PRO A 53 1.77 6.08 -14.18
C PRO A 53 2.36 6.73 -15.43
N VAL A 54 1.58 7.62 -16.07
CA VAL A 54 2.00 8.26 -17.34
C VAL A 54 3.31 9.02 -17.17
N GLU A 55 3.47 9.67 -16.03
CA GLU A 55 4.67 10.44 -15.62
C GLU A 55 5.92 9.58 -15.52
N LEU A 56 5.77 8.28 -15.27
CA LEU A 56 6.86 7.34 -15.02
C LEU A 56 7.13 6.36 -16.18
N LYS A 57 6.48 6.54 -17.34
CA LYS A 57 6.60 5.62 -18.49
C LYS A 57 8.04 5.41 -18.94
N ASN A 58 8.84 6.48 -18.94
CA ASN A 58 10.21 6.47 -19.44
C ASN A 58 11.26 6.26 -18.32
N LEU A 59 10.80 6.04 -17.07
CA LEU A 59 11.72 5.85 -15.97
C LEU A 59 12.46 4.51 -16.10
N PRO A 60 13.81 4.47 -15.86
CA PRO A 60 14.57 3.23 -15.87
C PRO A 60 13.98 2.16 -14.93
N SER A 61 13.89 0.91 -15.42
CA SER A 61 13.56 -0.24 -14.59
C SER A 61 14.78 -0.72 -13.82
N VAL A 62 14.59 -1.08 -12.55
CA VAL A 62 15.58 -1.76 -11.72
C VAL A 62 15.21 -3.23 -11.47
N GLY A 63 14.42 -3.82 -12.36
CA GLY A 63 13.98 -5.21 -12.28
C GLY A 63 12.48 -5.35 -12.00
N ARG A 64 12.08 -6.54 -11.54
CA ARG A 64 10.69 -6.91 -11.24
C ARG A 64 10.55 -7.36 -9.80
N SER A 65 9.32 -7.42 -9.30
CA SER A 65 9.02 -7.98 -7.98
C SER A 65 9.68 -9.36 -7.81
N GLY A 66 10.47 -9.53 -6.74
CA GLY A 66 11.26 -10.72 -6.46
C GLY A 66 12.57 -10.88 -7.27
N GLN A 67 12.83 -10.03 -8.26
CA GLN A 67 14.00 -10.07 -9.14
C GLN A 67 14.59 -8.68 -9.34
N LEU A 68 15.19 -8.12 -8.28
CA LEU A 68 15.84 -6.83 -8.31
C LEU A 68 17.18 -6.91 -9.08
N ASP A 69 17.40 -6.01 -10.03
CA ASP A 69 18.69 -5.80 -10.71
C ASP A 69 19.53 -4.81 -9.88
N VAL A 70 20.38 -5.36 -9.03
CA VAL A 70 21.23 -4.57 -8.11
C VAL A 70 22.27 -3.75 -8.85
N GLU A 71 22.83 -4.25 -9.97
CA GLU A 71 23.79 -3.52 -10.77
C GLU A 71 23.15 -2.28 -11.41
N ARG A 72 21.98 -2.45 -11.98
CA ARG A 72 21.20 -1.35 -12.54
C ARG A 72 20.84 -0.34 -11.47
N LEU A 73 20.38 -0.79 -10.30
CA LEU A 73 20.08 0.08 -9.16
C LEU A 73 21.29 0.92 -8.77
N LEU A 74 22.49 0.32 -8.61
CA LEU A 74 23.72 1.01 -8.25
C LEU A 74 24.17 2.00 -9.33
N SER A 75 23.98 1.67 -10.62
CA SER A 75 24.32 2.58 -11.72
C SER A 75 23.53 3.89 -11.68
N LEU A 76 22.35 3.88 -11.07
CA LEU A 76 21.49 5.04 -10.88
C LEU A 76 21.95 5.93 -9.69
N ARG A 77 22.90 5.50 -8.87
CA ARG A 77 23.43 6.23 -7.71
C ARG A 77 22.32 6.85 -6.84
N PRO A 78 21.41 6.05 -6.28
CA PRO A 78 20.31 6.56 -5.48
C PRO A 78 20.80 7.14 -4.14
N ASP A 79 20.19 8.25 -3.72
CA ASP A 79 20.36 8.85 -2.40
C ASP A 79 19.37 8.25 -1.39
N LEU A 80 18.24 7.72 -1.90
CA LEU A 80 17.17 7.09 -1.10
C LEU A 80 16.52 5.93 -1.86
N LEU A 81 16.30 4.85 -1.14
CA LEU A 81 15.43 3.75 -1.58
C LEU A 81 14.10 3.83 -0.83
N LEU A 82 13.01 3.74 -1.56
CA LEU A 82 11.69 3.45 -0.98
C LEU A 82 11.41 1.97 -1.15
N LEU A 83 11.25 1.23 -0.06
CA LEU A 83 11.16 -0.24 -0.05
C LEU A 83 9.86 -0.73 0.58
N TRP A 84 9.10 -1.54 -0.17
CA TRP A 84 8.13 -2.44 0.42
C TRP A 84 8.76 -3.84 0.57
N PRO A 85 8.81 -4.42 1.80
CA PRO A 85 9.54 -5.67 2.04
C PRO A 85 9.08 -6.84 1.18
N GLY A 86 7.78 -6.89 0.81
CA GLY A 86 7.22 -7.94 -0.03
C GLY A 86 7.66 -7.90 -1.50
N SER A 87 8.20 -6.78 -1.99
CA SER A 87 8.62 -6.65 -3.39
C SER A 87 10.04 -7.15 -3.67
N VAL A 88 10.86 -7.35 -2.64
CA VAL A 88 12.27 -7.73 -2.76
C VAL A 88 12.54 -9.00 -1.97
N ALA A 89 13.19 -9.98 -2.58
CA ALA A 89 13.53 -11.25 -1.93
C ALA A 89 14.39 -11.03 -0.66
N PRO A 90 14.25 -11.84 0.40
CA PRO A 90 14.98 -11.67 1.66
C PRO A 90 16.50 -11.53 1.46
N ALA A 91 17.12 -12.39 0.65
CA ALA A 91 18.56 -12.34 0.37
C ALA A 91 18.98 -11.02 -0.31
N GLN A 92 18.15 -10.48 -1.20
CA GLN A 92 18.42 -9.19 -1.84
C GLN A 92 18.22 -8.01 -0.87
N ARG A 93 17.25 -8.08 0.06
CA ARG A 93 17.12 -7.09 1.13
C ARG A 93 18.35 -7.02 2.03
N ASP A 94 18.95 -8.17 2.35
CA ASP A 94 20.20 -8.22 3.13
C ASP A 94 21.39 -7.68 2.32
N GLN A 95 21.39 -7.86 1.01
CA GLN A 95 22.36 -7.22 0.12
C GLN A 95 22.20 -5.70 0.11
N LEU A 96 20.96 -5.18 -0.02
CA LEU A 96 20.69 -3.74 0.02
C LEU A 96 21.15 -3.10 1.33
N LYS A 97 20.94 -3.76 2.49
CA LYS A 97 21.45 -3.27 3.78
C LYS A 97 22.97 -3.09 3.80
N ARG A 98 23.72 -3.99 3.15
CA ARG A 98 25.20 -3.91 3.07
C ARG A 98 25.71 -2.76 2.18
N LEU A 99 24.87 -2.26 1.28
CA LEU A 99 25.20 -1.14 0.40
C LEU A 99 25.18 0.22 1.11
N ASN A 100 24.65 0.29 2.35
CA ASN A 100 24.52 1.51 3.14
C ASN A 100 23.78 2.66 2.44
N ILE A 101 22.88 2.35 1.48
CA ILE A 101 22.03 3.35 0.86
C ILE A 101 20.87 3.65 1.83
N PRO A 102 20.59 4.92 2.14
CA PRO A 102 19.44 5.28 2.94
C PRO A 102 18.17 4.62 2.41
N THR A 103 17.44 3.91 3.26
CA THR A 103 16.27 3.14 2.83
C THR A 103 15.11 3.42 3.78
N TYR A 104 14.00 3.91 3.23
CA TYR A 104 12.74 4.03 3.95
C TYR A 104 11.88 2.79 3.66
N VAL A 105 11.51 2.06 4.71
CA VAL A 105 10.67 0.88 4.61
C VAL A 105 9.23 1.25 4.89
N ALA A 106 8.32 0.96 3.95
CA ALA A 106 6.90 1.24 4.06
C ALA A 106 6.09 -0.06 3.91
N GLU A 107 5.34 -0.40 4.94
CA GLU A 107 4.45 -1.58 4.99
C GLU A 107 3.22 -1.25 5.84
N PRO A 108 2.26 -0.45 5.31
CA PRO A 108 1.07 -0.08 6.07
C PRO A 108 0.13 -1.29 6.22
N ARG A 109 -0.37 -1.50 7.43
CA ARG A 109 -1.35 -2.55 7.75
C ARG A 109 -2.77 -2.01 7.93
N SER A 110 -2.91 -0.68 7.93
CA SER A 110 -4.19 0.01 7.97
C SER A 110 -4.15 1.27 7.11
N LEU A 111 -5.33 1.77 6.74
CA LEU A 111 -5.46 3.01 5.96
C LEU A 111 -4.98 4.25 6.75
N ASP A 112 -5.11 4.23 8.08
CA ASP A 112 -4.53 5.29 8.92
C ASP A 112 -3.00 5.24 8.92
N GLN A 113 -2.40 4.04 9.00
CA GLN A 113 -0.95 3.90 8.84
C GLN A 113 -0.48 4.33 7.46
N LEU A 114 -1.25 4.04 6.40
CA LEU A 114 -0.95 4.50 5.05
C LEU A 114 -0.85 6.03 4.99
N THR A 115 -1.82 6.75 5.55
CA THR A 115 -1.76 8.22 5.56
C THR A 115 -0.55 8.75 6.34
N THR A 116 -0.19 8.11 7.45
CA THR A 116 1.00 8.44 8.23
C THR A 116 2.29 8.17 7.46
N GLN A 117 2.35 7.07 6.71
CA GLN A 117 3.51 6.74 5.88
C GLN A 117 3.65 7.69 4.69
N ILE A 118 2.56 8.17 4.11
CA ILE A 118 2.59 9.22 3.07
C ILE A 118 3.28 10.50 3.61
N GLU A 119 2.94 10.95 4.83
CA GLU A 119 3.60 12.08 5.48
C GLU A 119 5.09 11.82 5.72
N ALA A 120 5.43 10.62 6.19
CA ALA A 120 6.81 10.24 6.44
C ALA A 120 7.64 10.16 5.15
N ILE A 121 7.07 9.60 4.06
CA ILE A 121 7.70 9.58 2.74
C ILE A 121 7.93 11.01 2.25
N ALA A 122 6.94 11.90 2.34
CA ALA A 122 7.08 13.30 1.96
C ALA A 122 8.20 14.00 2.73
N THR A 123 8.34 13.69 4.02
CA THR A 123 9.44 14.20 4.85
C THR A 123 10.79 13.69 4.36
N GLN A 124 10.91 12.39 4.02
CA GLN A 124 12.13 11.83 3.42
C GLN A 124 12.47 12.50 2.09
N LEU A 125 11.44 12.86 1.31
CA LEU A 125 11.61 13.56 0.02
C LEU A 125 11.90 15.07 0.15
N GLY A 126 12.02 15.59 1.38
CA GLY A 126 12.21 17.02 1.62
C GLY A 126 10.99 17.90 1.30
N ARG A 127 9.79 17.31 1.27
CA ARG A 127 8.52 17.99 0.91
C ARG A 127 7.41 17.75 1.96
N PRO A 128 7.68 17.99 3.27
CA PRO A 128 6.78 17.59 4.36
C PRO A 128 5.38 18.23 4.24
N GLU A 129 5.29 19.49 3.79
CA GLU A 129 4.01 20.19 3.65
C GLU A 129 3.05 19.50 2.66
N ARG A 130 3.58 18.96 1.57
CA ARG A 130 2.77 18.20 0.60
C ARG A 130 2.23 16.92 1.22
N GLY A 131 3.04 16.24 2.05
CA GLY A 131 2.62 15.05 2.79
C GLY A 131 1.50 15.35 3.77
N VAL A 132 1.63 16.41 4.56
CA VAL A 132 0.61 16.84 5.52
C VAL A 132 -0.70 17.18 4.79
N SER A 133 -0.65 17.93 3.70
CA SER A 133 -1.84 18.28 2.91
C SER A 133 -2.53 17.03 2.36
N LEU A 134 -1.80 16.16 1.65
CA LEU A 134 -2.36 14.93 1.07
C LEU A 134 -2.94 14.01 2.14
N ALA A 135 -2.19 13.76 3.22
CA ALA A 135 -2.65 12.88 4.29
C ALA A 135 -3.88 13.42 5.01
N SER A 136 -3.98 14.74 5.20
CA SER A 136 -5.17 15.40 5.78
C SER A 136 -6.41 15.14 4.91
N ASP A 137 -6.31 15.35 3.60
CA ASP A 137 -7.43 15.11 2.67
C ASP A 137 -7.85 13.63 2.66
N LEU A 138 -6.89 12.70 2.67
CA LEU A 138 -7.15 11.26 2.72
C LEU A 138 -7.83 10.85 4.04
N ARG A 139 -7.37 11.38 5.19
CA ARG A 139 -8.00 11.14 6.51
C ARG A 139 -9.43 11.66 6.56
N GLN A 140 -9.68 12.84 5.98
CA GLN A 140 -11.03 13.39 5.91
C GLN A 140 -11.97 12.48 5.10
N ARG A 141 -11.51 11.99 3.94
CA ARG A 141 -12.28 11.04 3.11
C ARG A 141 -12.55 9.74 3.87
N LEU A 142 -11.54 9.16 4.54
CA LEU A 142 -11.69 7.95 5.36
C LEU A 142 -12.72 8.14 6.48
N SER A 143 -12.66 9.26 7.18
CA SER A 143 -13.62 9.59 8.23
C SER A 143 -15.06 9.63 7.69
N GLY A 144 -15.25 10.26 6.53
CA GLY A 144 -16.55 10.29 5.85
C GLY A 144 -17.05 8.90 5.44
N LEU A 145 -16.15 8.04 4.94
CA LEU A 145 -16.51 6.65 4.60
C LEU A 145 -16.92 5.85 5.83
N ARG A 146 -16.13 5.90 6.91
CA ARG A 146 -16.45 5.22 8.18
C ARG A 146 -17.81 5.65 8.73
N GLN A 147 -18.11 6.93 8.69
CA GLN A 147 -19.42 7.45 9.14
C GLN A 147 -20.55 6.98 8.24
N ARG A 148 -20.40 7.06 6.92
CA ARG A 148 -21.43 6.73 5.93
C ARG A 148 -21.78 5.25 5.89
N TYR A 149 -20.79 4.36 6.05
CA TYR A 149 -20.95 2.91 5.91
C TYR A 149 -20.93 2.17 7.23
N ARG A 150 -21.04 2.90 8.34
CA ARG A 150 -21.18 2.31 9.68
C ARG A 150 -22.36 1.34 9.72
N ARG A 151 -22.16 0.17 10.34
CA ARG A 151 -23.19 -0.84 10.58
C ARG A 151 -23.17 -1.27 12.03
N ASP A 152 -24.33 -1.51 12.63
CA ASP A 152 -24.43 -2.04 13.99
C ASP A 152 -23.91 -3.49 14.05
N LYS A 153 -24.17 -4.27 12.99
CA LYS A 153 -23.62 -5.60 12.79
C LYS A 153 -22.76 -5.62 11.53
N PRO A 154 -21.44 -5.81 11.65
CA PRO A 154 -20.54 -5.85 10.50
C PRO A 154 -20.91 -6.96 9.52
N LEU A 155 -20.91 -6.65 8.22
CA LEU A 155 -21.14 -7.61 7.14
C LEU A 155 -19.97 -8.60 7.07
N ARG A 156 -20.24 -9.91 7.08
CA ARG A 156 -19.20 -10.94 7.03
C ARG A 156 -18.74 -11.17 5.60
N VAL A 157 -17.48 -10.86 5.31
CA VAL A 157 -16.92 -10.88 3.97
C VAL A 157 -15.77 -11.86 3.86
N PHE A 158 -15.74 -12.64 2.81
CA PHE A 158 -14.59 -13.40 2.35
C PHE A 158 -13.98 -12.69 1.14
N TYR A 159 -12.69 -12.35 1.22
CA TYR A 159 -11.94 -11.77 0.11
C TYR A 159 -11.00 -12.83 -0.46
N GLN A 160 -11.28 -13.30 -1.67
CA GLN A 160 -10.44 -14.28 -2.38
C GLN A 160 -9.35 -13.58 -3.18
N VAL A 161 -8.10 -13.92 -2.88
CA VAL A 161 -6.91 -13.40 -3.61
C VAL A 161 -6.52 -14.32 -4.76
N TRP A 162 -6.57 -15.64 -4.53
CA TRP A 162 -6.16 -16.66 -5.51
C TRP A 162 -7.02 -17.93 -5.36
N ASP A 163 -7.08 -18.77 -6.37
CA ASP A 163 -7.98 -19.94 -6.40
C ASP A 163 -7.27 -21.29 -6.20
N ARG A 164 -6.07 -21.48 -6.72
CA ARG A 164 -5.35 -22.76 -6.66
C ARG A 164 -3.87 -22.61 -6.35
N PRO A 165 -3.44 -22.81 -5.10
CA PRO A 165 -4.28 -23.02 -3.91
C PRO A 165 -5.11 -21.78 -3.53
N LEU A 166 -6.18 -21.99 -2.73
CA LEU A 166 -7.06 -20.91 -2.30
C LEU A 166 -6.36 -20.01 -1.28
N TYR A 167 -6.19 -18.73 -1.61
CA TYR A 167 -5.64 -17.71 -0.72
C TYR A 167 -6.66 -16.61 -0.41
N THR A 168 -6.57 -16.09 0.80
CA THR A 168 -7.34 -14.94 1.27
C THR A 168 -6.42 -13.89 1.88
N VAL A 169 -6.98 -12.83 2.44
CA VAL A 169 -6.28 -11.83 3.25
C VAL A 169 -6.46 -12.13 4.73
N GLY A 170 -5.41 -11.94 5.53
CA GLY A 170 -5.48 -12.06 6.99
C GLY A 170 -5.92 -10.75 7.67
N GLY A 171 -6.09 -10.79 9.00
CA GLY A 171 -6.58 -9.65 9.77
C GLY A 171 -5.65 -8.44 9.79
N GLU A 172 -4.33 -8.68 9.74
CA GLU A 172 -3.32 -7.61 9.76
C GLU A 172 -2.99 -7.07 8.35
N GLN A 173 -3.76 -7.46 7.32
CA GLN A 173 -3.58 -6.97 5.96
C GLN A 173 -4.48 -5.77 5.69
N ILE A 174 -3.96 -4.73 5.06
CA ILE A 174 -4.63 -3.43 4.85
C ILE A 174 -6.01 -3.54 4.16
N ILE A 175 -6.25 -4.58 3.33
CA ILE A 175 -7.57 -4.82 2.72
C ILE A 175 -8.61 -5.18 3.80
N SER A 176 -8.20 -5.86 4.90
CA SER A 176 -9.10 -6.13 6.01
C SER A 176 -9.53 -4.84 6.72
N ASP A 177 -8.63 -3.87 6.88
CA ASP A 177 -8.97 -2.53 7.39
C ASP A 177 -9.89 -1.77 6.42
N ALA A 178 -9.68 -1.89 5.10
CA ALA A 178 -10.56 -1.32 4.09
C ALA A 178 -11.99 -1.89 4.18
N LEU A 179 -12.15 -3.19 4.48
CA LEU A 179 -13.45 -3.80 4.75
C LEU A 179 -14.10 -3.21 6.00
N GLU A 180 -13.33 -2.97 7.07
CA GLU A 180 -13.82 -2.37 8.32
C GLU A 180 -14.33 -0.94 8.09
N VAL A 181 -13.62 -0.14 7.29
CA VAL A 181 -14.07 1.19 6.85
C VAL A 181 -15.45 1.13 6.16
N CYS A 182 -15.75 0.04 5.46
CA CYS A 182 -17.03 -0.20 4.78
C CYS A 182 -18.10 -0.85 5.70
N GLY A 183 -17.88 -0.92 7.00
CA GLY A 183 -18.80 -1.58 7.95
C GLY A 183 -18.88 -3.09 7.74
N ALA A 184 -17.81 -3.70 7.22
CA ALA A 184 -17.69 -5.14 7.00
C ALA A 184 -16.58 -5.72 7.88
N ARG A 185 -16.53 -7.05 7.98
CA ARG A 185 -15.50 -7.78 8.69
C ARG A 185 -15.00 -8.94 7.83
N ASN A 186 -13.71 -9.05 7.67
CA ASN A 186 -13.09 -10.22 7.07
C ASN A 186 -13.36 -11.46 7.93
N VAL A 187 -13.93 -12.53 7.34
CA VAL A 187 -14.20 -13.76 8.06
C VAL A 187 -12.93 -14.50 8.49
N PHE A 188 -11.76 -14.14 7.94
CA PHE A 188 -10.45 -14.66 8.31
C PHE A 188 -9.58 -13.61 9.04
N ALA A 189 -10.19 -12.62 9.70
CA ALA A 189 -9.48 -11.61 10.47
C ALA A 189 -8.68 -12.15 11.67
N ASP A 190 -8.93 -13.39 12.10
CA ASP A 190 -8.18 -14.10 13.14
C ASP A 190 -6.82 -14.63 12.66
N LEU A 191 -6.59 -14.73 11.35
CA LEU A 191 -5.32 -15.17 10.78
C LEU A 191 -4.33 -14.01 10.66
N LYS A 192 -3.11 -14.21 11.19
CA LYS A 192 -2.07 -13.16 11.25
C LYS A 192 -1.25 -13.02 9.97
N LEU A 193 -1.17 -14.09 9.15
CA LEU A 193 -0.43 -14.02 7.88
C LEU A 193 -1.12 -13.03 6.94
N PRO A 194 -0.38 -12.20 6.20
CA PRO A 194 -0.96 -11.25 5.26
C PRO A 194 -1.81 -11.90 4.16
N ALA A 195 -1.35 -13.05 3.64
CA ALA A 195 -2.06 -13.85 2.64
C ALA A 195 -2.04 -15.33 3.04
N PRO A 196 -2.93 -15.77 3.95
CA PRO A 196 -3.00 -17.17 4.35
C PRO A 196 -3.66 -18.03 3.29
N GLN A 197 -3.15 -19.26 3.12
CA GLN A 197 -3.85 -20.32 2.41
C GLN A 197 -4.97 -20.87 3.30
N VAL A 198 -6.14 -21.07 2.71
CA VAL A 198 -7.32 -21.63 3.40
C VAL A 198 -7.94 -22.73 2.58
N SER A 199 -8.81 -23.55 3.18
CA SER A 199 -9.57 -24.54 2.44
C SER A 199 -11.01 -24.06 2.16
N VAL A 200 -11.65 -24.68 1.18
CA VAL A 200 -13.07 -24.43 0.88
C VAL A 200 -13.93 -24.73 2.10
N GLU A 201 -13.66 -25.82 2.83
CA GLU A 201 -14.37 -26.21 4.04
C GLU A 201 -14.28 -25.13 5.13
N ALA A 202 -13.11 -24.48 5.28
CA ALA A 202 -12.94 -23.36 6.22
C ALA A 202 -13.83 -22.17 5.83
N VAL A 203 -13.99 -21.88 4.54
CA VAL A 203 -14.90 -20.82 4.06
C VAL A 203 -16.36 -21.22 4.32
N LEU A 204 -16.74 -22.48 4.04
CA LEU A 204 -18.09 -23.00 4.31
C LEU A 204 -18.44 -22.87 5.80
N GLN A 205 -17.52 -23.25 6.68
CA GLN A 205 -17.71 -23.15 8.13
C GLN A 205 -17.89 -21.70 8.60
N ARG A 206 -17.13 -20.76 8.02
CA ARG A 206 -17.23 -19.34 8.35
C ARG A 206 -18.43 -18.67 7.71
N ASN A 207 -19.04 -19.29 6.72
CA ASN A 207 -20.29 -18.91 6.06
C ASN A 207 -20.41 -17.40 5.78
N PRO A 208 -19.58 -16.80 4.88
CA PRO A 208 -19.61 -15.38 4.57
C PRO A 208 -20.94 -14.95 3.94
N GLU A 209 -21.33 -13.71 4.18
CA GLU A 209 -22.52 -13.07 3.59
C GLU A 209 -22.21 -12.42 2.23
N VAL A 210 -20.92 -12.12 1.96
CA VAL A 210 -20.43 -11.64 0.67
C VAL A 210 -19.11 -12.32 0.35
N ILE A 211 -18.94 -12.72 -0.92
CA ILE A 211 -17.66 -13.18 -1.47
C ILE A 211 -17.16 -12.15 -2.49
N LEU A 212 -15.92 -11.70 -2.29
CA LEU A 212 -15.21 -10.77 -3.17
C LEU A 212 -14.07 -11.50 -3.88
N ALA A 213 -13.88 -11.23 -5.18
CA ALA A 213 -12.75 -11.70 -5.95
C ALA A 213 -12.45 -10.74 -7.11
N SER A 214 -11.24 -10.75 -7.65
CA SER A 214 -10.83 -9.93 -8.80
C SER A 214 -11.15 -10.57 -10.15
N GLU A 215 -11.46 -11.86 -10.18
CA GLU A 215 -11.73 -12.63 -11.39
C GLU A 215 -13.14 -13.25 -11.36
N GLN A 216 -13.89 -13.14 -12.47
CA GLN A 216 -15.24 -13.72 -12.56
C GLN A 216 -15.23 -15.24 -12.39
N ALA A 217 -14.23 -15.93 -12.94
CA ALA A 217 -14.09 -17.38 -12.81
C ALA A 217 -13.97 -17.84 -11.35
N GLN A 218 -13.29 -17.05 -10.50
CA GLN A 218 -13.20 -17.32 -9.06
C GLN A 218 -14.57 -17.27 -8.39
N LEU A 219 -15.39 -16.27 -8.73
CA LEU A 219 -16.75 -16.14 -8.20
C LEU A 219 -17.67 -17.24 -8.70
N ASP A 220 -17.55 -17.60 -9.99
CA ASP A 220 -18.38 -18.65 -10.59
C ASP A 220 -18.13 -20.03 -9.96
N ALA A 221 -16.91 -20.31 -9.52
CA ALA A 221 -16.57 -21.54 -8.81
C ALA A 221 -17.36 -21.71 -7.49
N TRP A 222 -17.73 -20.61 -6.81
CA TRP A 222 -18.52 -20.66 -5.58
C TRP A 222 -19.98 -21.06 -5.79
N LYS A 223 -20.50 -20.95 -7.01
CA LYS A 223 -21.89 -21.38 -7.34
C LYS A 223 -22.14 -22.86 -7.06
N ALA A 224 -21.10 -23.68 -6.98
CA ALA A 224 -21.17 -25.08 -6.58
C ALA A 224 -21.55 -25.28 -5.09
N TRP A 225 -21.56 -24.22 -4.28
CA TRP A 225 -21.77 -24.26 -2.84
C TRP A 225 -22.99 -23.43 -2.41
N PRO A 226 -24.24 -23.83 -2.81
CA PRO A 226 -25.45 -23.03 -2.57
C PRO A 226 -25.81 -22.87 -1.08
N GLN A 227 -25.21 -23.68 -0.18
CA GLN A 227 -25.34 -23.53 1.28
C GLN A 227 -24.64 -22.35 1.88
N VAL A 228 -23.67 -21.71 1.15
CA VAL A 228 -23.01 -20.49 1.60
C VAL A 228 -23.96 -19.31 1.47
N ALA A 229 -24.12 -18.52 2.53
CA ALA A 229 -25.04 -17.38 2.55
C ALA A 229 -24.81 -16.40 1.39
N ALA A 230 -23.55 -16.11 1.05
CA ALA A 230 -23.20 -15.26 -0.10
C ALA A 230 -23.73 -15.81 -1.43
N VAL A 231 -23.69 -17.14 -1.63
CA VAL A 231 -24.18 -17.79 -2.85
C VAL A 231 -25.69 -17.80 -2.87
N ALA A 232 -26.31 -18.24 -1.76
CA ALA A 232 -27.77 -18.29 -1.64
C ALA A 232 -28.44 -16.93 -1.87
N GLN A 233 -27.78 -15.84 -1.47
CA GLN A 233 -28.27 -14.46 -1.58
C GLN A 233 -27.77 -13.72 -2.83
N GLY A 234 -27.02 -14.38 -3.73
CA GLY A 234 -26.45 -13.76 -4.93
C GLY A 234 -25.42 -12.66 -4.62
N GLN A 235 -24.72 -12.75 -3.48
CA GLN A 235 -23.74 -11.76 -3.02
C GLN A 235 -22.30 -12.14 -3.42
N LEU A 236 -22.11 -12.55 -4.68
CA LEU A 236 -20.80 -12.73 -5.31
C LEU A 236 -20.47 -11.44 -6.04
N ARG A 237 -19.41 -10.74 -5.62
CA ARG A 237 -19.08 -9.38 -6.09
C ARG A 237 -17.70 -9.32 -6.71
N LEU A 238 -17.62 -8.86 -7.98
CA LEU A 238 -16.37 -8.69 -8.70
C LEU A 238 -15.71 -7.35 -8.33
N VAL A 239 -14.51 -7.41 -7.76
CA VAL A 239 -13.67 -6.24 -7.46
C VAL A 239 -12.83 -5.92 -8.70
N LYS A 240 -13.24 -4.94 -9.48
CA LYS A 240 -12.54 -4.54 -10.71
C LYS A 240 -11.38 -3.58 -10.46
N ASP A 241 -11.43 -2.83 -9.36
CA ASP A 241 -10.45 -1.80 -9.05
C ASP A 241 -9.23 -2.41 -8.36
N LYS A 242 -8.10 -2.43 -9.05
CA LYS A 242 -6.82 -2.94 -8.52
C LYS A 242 -6.18 -2.01 -7.46
N GLY A 243 -6.75 -0.84 -7.21
CA GLY A 243 -6.25 0.10 -6.20
C GLY A 243 -6.27 -0.46 -4.78
N LEU A 244 -7.12 -1.46 -4.49
CA LEU A 244 -7.10 -2.16 -3.19
C LEU A 244 -5.81 -2.97 -2.95
N GLU A 245 -5.10 -3.35 -4.01
CA GLU A 245 -3.86 -4.12 -3.93
C GLU A 245 -2.62 -3.21 -3.94
N ARG A 246 -2.81 -1.89 -4.05
CA ARG A 246 -1.75 -0.87 -4.14
C ARG A 246 -1.91 0.16 -3.02
N PRO A 247 -1.24 0.00 -1.88
CA PRO A 247 -1.32 0.93 -0.76
C PRO A 247 -0.65 2.28 -1.10
N SER A 248 -1.41 3.13 -1.82
CA SER A 248 -1.15 4.53 -2.15
C SER A 248 -2.38 5.35 -1.82
N GLY A 249 -2.40 6.66 -2.10
CA GLY A 249 -3.58 7.50 -1.92
C GLY A 249 -4.80 7.01 -2.72
N GLN A 250 -4.57 6.37 -3.87
CA GLN A 250 -5.62 5.76 -4.70
C GLN A 250 -6.38 4.64 -3.98
N MET A 251 -5.78 3.98 -2.98
CA MET A 251 -6.44 2.94 -2.20
C MET A 251 -7.66 3.47 -1.45
N ILE A 252 -7.68 4.74 -1.07
CA ILE A 252 -8.83 5.37 -0.40
C ILE A 252 -10.02 5.46 -1.37
N GLU A 253 -9.77 5.80 -2.64
CA GLU A 253 -10.79 5.82 -3.68
C GLU A 253 -11.29 4.40 -3.99
N ALA A 254 -10.38 3.43 -4.09
CA ALA A 254 -10.72 2.02 -4.27
C ALA A 254 -11.56 1.50 -3.08
N THR A 255 -11.25 1.94 -1.85
CA THR A 255 -12.07 1.64 -0.65
C THR A 255 -13.46 2.24 -0.76
N ALA A 256 -13.61 3.47 -1.27
CA ALA A 256 -14.93 4.05 -1.49
C ALA A 256 -15.78 3.24 -2.48
N LYS A 257 -15.18 2.76 -3.57
CA LYS A 257 -15.82 1.86 -4.54
C LYS A 257 -16.17 0.51 -3.94
N LEU A 258 -15.28 -0.06 -3.10
CA LEU A 258 -15.55 -1.29 -2.35
C LEU A 258 -16.76 -1.11 -1.43
N CYS A 259 -16.84 -0.01 -0.69
CA CYS A 259 -17.97 0.28 0.17
C CYS A 259 -19.30 0.35 -0.60
N GLN A 260 -19.30 0.97 -1.79
CA GLN A 260 -20.47 1.01 -2.67
C GLN A 260 -20.86 -0.38 -3.17
N LEU A 261 -19.85 -1.20 -3.56
CA LEU A 261 -20.05 -2.55 -4.09
C LEU A 261 -20.74 -3.50 -3.08
N ILE A 262 -20.40 -3.36 -1.78
CA ILE A 262 -20.97 -4.19 -0.70
C ILE A 262 -22.09 -3.50 0.10
N ALA A 263 -22.48 -2.28 -0.32
CA ALA A 263 -23.65 -1.62 0.26
C ALA A 263 -24.93 -2.44 -0.03
N PRO A 264 -25.93 -2.44 0.88
CA PRO A 264 -27.21 -3.04 0.58
C PRO A 264 -27.83 -2.36 -0.65
N ASN A 265 -28.39 -3.15 -1.55
CA ASN A 265 -29.16 -2.60 -2.65
C ASN A 265 -30.30 -1.74 -2.06
N ARG A 266 -30.29 -0.45 -2.37
CA ARG A 266 -31.37 0.48 -2.02
C ARG A 266 -32.56 0.25 -2.91
#